data_2053f9e13a81e2169e36dc23810610a8
#
_entry.id   2053f9e13a81e2169e36dc23810610a8
#
_cell.length_a   1.000
_cell.length_b   1.000
_cell.length_c   1.000
_cell.angle_alpha   90.00
_cell.angle_beta   90.00
_cell.angle_gamma   90.00
#
_symmetry.space_group_name_H-M   'P 1'
#
loop_
_entity.id
_entity.type
_entity.pdbx_description
1 polymer ?
#
loop_
_entity_poly.entity_id
_entity_poly.type
_entity_poly.pdbx_seq_one_letter_code
_entity_poly.pdbx_strand_id
1 'polypeptide(L)'
;MINLKSRDIKKVVSGTHTEDGAGVKLQRVLSRNTVVHFDPFLLLDSFDSNNPDDYTEGFPWHPHRGIETVTYIIEGNIEHGDSLGNTGTIENGGCQWMTAGGGILHQEMPQPSDKMLGVQLWLNLPAQEKMTTPQYRDITAEMVPTIKEDNAKIKVISGNYNNQSGAMKADHVKMSFLDVKLDKNKIWEWQPPEHDRVFIFIVKGKGNPGNGTKEFDQKNAILFEDEGEKITVKASNNELRFLVFSGKPLKEPVAWGGPIVMNTREELNQAFADIDNNQFVMKPEKRI
;
A
#
# COMPACT_ATOMS: atom_id res chain seq x y z
N MET A 1 4.01 -14.03 32.36
CA MET A 1 3.91 -13.43 30.98
C MET A 1 2.96 -14.34 30.19
N ILE A 2 1.89 -13.79 29.64
CA ILE A 2 0.98 -14.53 28.74
C ILE A 2 1.78 -14.83 27.48
N ASN A 3 1.92 -16.12 27.14
CA ASN A 3 2.64 -16.53 25.93
C ASN A 3 1.71 -16.38 24.73
N LEU A 4 1.74 -15.24 24.07
CA LEU A 4 0.91 -14.93 22.90
C LEU A 4 1.30 -15.84 21.73
N LYS A 5 0.29 -16.46 21.11
CA LYS A 5 0.49 -17.31 19.94
C LYS A 5 0.83 -16.48 18.72
N SER A 6 1.96 -16.77 18.07
CA SER A 6 2.29 -16.13 16.79
C SER A 6 1.42 -16.73 15.67
N ARG A 7 1.02 -15.87 14.72
CA ARG A 7 0.30 -16.28 13.50
C ARG A 7 1.22 -17.08 12.58
N ASP A 8 0.73 -18.14 12.01
CA ASP A 8 1.42 -18.92 10.99
C ASP A 8 1.29 -18.27 9.60
N ILE A 9 2.11 -18.71 8.65
CA ILE A 9 2.03 -18.24 7.26
C ILE A 9 0.88 -18.94 6.55
N LYS A 10 -0.06 -18.14 6.01
CA LYS A 10 -1.17 -18.62 5.18
C LYS A 10 -0.79 -18.75 3.71
N LYS A 11 -0.11 -17.74 3.19
CA LYS A 11 0.22 -17.67 1.76
C LYS A 11 1.45 -16.82 1.51
N VAL A 12 2.21 -17.19 0.50
CA VAL A 12 3.33 -16.38 -0.01
C VAL A 12 3.05 -16.07 -1.47
N VAL A 13 3.24 -14.81 -1.84
CA VAL A 13 3.12 -14.32 -3.21
C VAL A 13 4.41 -13.61 -3.59
N SER A 14 5.05 -14.09 -4.64
CA SER A 14 6.22 -13.41 -5.21
C SER A 14 5.78 -12.41 -6.27
N GLY A 15 6.42 -11.26 -6.30
CA GLY A 15 6.18 -10.26 -7.34
C GLY A 15 6.58 -10.78 -8.73
N THR A 16 5.80 -10.40 -9.73
CA THR A 16 6.09 -10.69 -11.14
C THR A 16 6.48 -9.40 -11.87
N HIS A 17 7.51 -9.46 -12.68
CA HIS A 17 7.90 -8.32 -13.53
C HIS A 17 6.76 -7.97 -14.48
N THR A 18 6.44 -6.69 -14.56
CA THR A 18 5.43 -6.15 -15.47
C THR A 18 5.80 -4.73 -15.88
N GLU A 19 5.15 -4.23 -16.93
CA GLU A 19 5.16 -2.82 -17.32
C GLU A 19 3.76 -2.26 -17.12
N ASP A 20 3.67 -1.01 -16.63
CA ASP A 20 2.41 -0.29 -16.48
C ASP A 20 2.63 1.22 -16.74
N GLY A 21 1.54 2.02 -16.75
CA GLY A 21 1.64 3.42 -17.13
C GLY A 21 2.14 3.60 -18.58
N ALA A 22 3.09 4.50 -18.80
CA ALA A 22 3.70 4.75 -20.10
C ALA A 22 4.98 3.92 -20.36
N GLY A 23 5.15 2.79 -19.66
CA GLY A 23 6.33 1.92 -19.79
C GLY A 23 7.14 1.80 -18.51
N VAL A 24 6.54 2.07 -17.36
CA VAL A 24 7.20 1.90 -16.05
C VAL A 24 7.38 0.41 -15.74
N LYS A 25 8.64 0.01 -15.57
CA LYS A 25 8.99 -1.35 -15.15
C LYS A 25 8.87 -1.49 -13.64
N LEU A 26 8.08 -2.44 -13.20
CA LEU A 26 7.79 -2.68 -11.80
C LEU A 26 7.61 -4.17 -11.50
N GLN A 27 7.45 -4.51 -10.23
CA GLN A 27 7.01 -5.84 -9.82
C GLN A 27 5.61 -5.75 -9.24
N ARG A 28 4.65 -6.40 -9.91
CA ARG A 28 3.28 -6.55 -9.40
C ARG A 28 3.22 -7.71 -8.44
N VAL A 29 2.98 -7.40 -7.17
CA VAL A 29 2.97 -8.37 -6.07
C VAL A 29 1.54 -8.83 -5.77
N LEU A 30 0.62 -7.89 -5.58
CA LEU A 30 -0.81 -8.19 -5.45
C LEU A 30 -1.55 -7.74 -6.70
N SER A 31 -2.58 -8.49 -7.06
CA SER A 31 -3.39 -8.24 -8.25
C SER A 31 -4.78 -8.82 -8.08
N ARG A 32 -5.62 -8.73 -9.12
CA ARG A 32 -6.97 -9.32 -9.15
C ARG A 32 -7.01 -10.78 -8.66
N ASN A 33 -5.98 -11.57 -8.96
CA ASN A 33 -5.93 -12.99 -8.58
C ASN A 33 -5.67 -13.21 -7.09
N THR A 34 -5.25 -12.19 -6.36
CA THR A 34 -4.92 -12.28 -4.94
C THR A 34 -6.00 -11.69 -4.02
N VAL A 35 -6.97 -10.93 -4.56
CA VAL A 35 -7.99 -10.17 -3.80
C VAL A 35 -8.69 -11.01 -2.74
N VAL A 36 -9.13 -12.23 -3.09
CA VAL A 36 -9.85 -13.11 -2.15
C VAL A 36 -9.05 -13.43 -0.88
N HIS A 37 -7.73 -13.40 -0.98
CA HIS A 37 -6.83 -13.69 0.14
C HIS A 37 -6.40 -12.43 0.88
N PHE A 38 -6.24 -11.30 0.17
CA PHE A 38 -5.64 -10.07 0.70
C PHE A 38 -6.65 -8.93 0.97
N ASP A 39 -7.96 -9.17 0.80
CA ASP A 39 -9.01 -8.19 1.16
C ASP A 39 -8.71 -7.55 2.52
N PRO A 40 -8.66 -6.19 2.63
CA PRO A 40 -9.14 -5.19 1.69
C PRO A 40 -8.08 -4.67 0.70
N PHE A 41 -6.91 -5.29 0.61
CA PHE A 41 -5.81 -4.88 -0.26
C PHE A 41 -5.98 -5.48 -1.66
N LEU A 42 -6.01 -4.62 -2.67
CA LEU A 42 -6.31 -5.01 -4.05
C LEU A 42 -5.05 -5.23 -4.87
N LEU A 43 -4.14 -4.27 -4.83
CA LEU A 43 -2.92 -4.24 -5.63
C LEU A 43 -1.76 -3.79 -4.78
N LEU A 44 -0.60 -4.38 -5.02
CA LEU A 44 0.68 -3.89 -4.52
C LEU A 44 1.69 -3.97 -5.66
N ASP A 45 2.16 -2.81 -6.11
CA ASP A 45 3.28 -2.69 -7.05
C ASP A 45 4.53 -2.21 -6.32
N SER A 46 5.67 -2.77 -6.68
CA SER A 46 6.97 -2.41 -6.11
C SER A 46 7.87 -1.85 -7.19
N PHE A 47 8.34 -0.62 -6.99
CA PHE A 47 9.36 0.04 -7.80
C PHE A 47 10.73 -0.26 -7.19
N ASP A 48 11.71 -0.64 -8.00
CA ASP A 48 13.08 -0.92 -7.53
C ASP A 48 14.04 -0.89 -8.72
N SER A 49 14.48 0.30 -9.11
CA SER A 49 15.45 0.48 -10.20
C SER A 49 16.46 1.58 -9.90
N ASN A 50 17.68 1.39 -10.42
CA ASN A 50 18.74 2.41 -10.48
C ASN A 50 18.86 3.05 -11.86
N ASN A 51 18.03 2.61 -12.83
CA ASN A 51 18.03 3.14 -14.18
C ASN A 51 16.79 4.02 -14.39
N PRO A 52 16.96 5.35 -14.58
CA PRO A 52 15.83 6.25 -14.85
C PRO A 52 14.94 5.85 -16.03
N ASP A 53 15.52 5.25 -17.08
CA ASP A 53 14.77 4.78 -18.25
C ASP A 53 13.72 3.70 -17.92
N ASP A 54 13.80 3.09 -16.74
CA ASP A 54 12.82 2.09 -16.31
C ASP A 54 11.55 2.71 -15.75
N TYR A 55 11.53 4.04 -15.39
CA TYR A 55 10.40 4.59 -14.65
C TYR A 55 10.02 6.04 -15.00
N THR A 56 10.86 6.82 -15.69
CA THR A 56 10.63 8.26 -15.89
C THR A 56 9.48 8.59 -16.85
N GLU A 57 9.03 7.65 -17.68
CA GLU A 57 7.83 7.82 -18.50
C GLU A 57 6.55 7.92 -17.65
N GLY A 58 6.59 7.39 -16.43
CA GLY A 58 5.59 7.60 -15.38
C GLY A 58 4.20 7.06 -15.70
N PHE A 59 3.25 7.60 -14.97
CA PHE A 59 1.84 7.32 -15.11
C PHE A 59 1.11 8.61 -15.50
N PRO A 60 0.97 8.91 -16.82
CA PRO A 60 0.24 10.06 -17.32
C PRO A 60 -1.21 10.06 -16.83
N TRP A 61 -1.94 11.17 -17.04
CA TRP A 61 -3.31 11.36 -16.58
C TRP A 61 -4.19 10.13 -16.79
N HIS A 62 -4.64 9.54 -15.70
CA HIS A 62 -5.50 8.36 -15.68
C HIS A 62 -6.56 8.46 -14.58
N PRO A 63 -7.73 7.77 -14.75
CA PRO A 63 -8.82 7.81 -13.78
C PRO A 63 -8.65 6.79 -12.66
N HIS A 64 -9.28 7.06 -11.49
CA HIS A 64 -9.57 6.05 -10.47
C HIS A 64 -10.96 6.27 -9.89
N ARG A 65 -11.66 5.18 -9.55
CA ARG A 65 -12.93 5.20 -8.81
C ARG A 65 -13.04 3.99 -7.89
N GLY A 66 -13.61 4.20 -6.69
CA GLY A 66 -13.97 3.13 -5.76
C GLY A 66 -12.82 2.55 -4.94
N ILE A 67 -11.67 3.22 -4.94
CA ILE A 67 -10.46 2.80 -4.21
C ILE A 67 -9.78 3.99 -3.52
N GLU A 68 -8.83 3.67 -2.66
CA GLU A 68 -7.75 4.56 -2.27
C GLU A 68 -6.43 4.07 -2.87
N THR A 69 -5.57 5.00 -3.27
CA THR A 69 -4.19 4.71 -3.68
C THR A 69 -3.23 5.28 -2.64
N VAL A 70 -2.22 4.49 -2.29
CA VAL A 70 -1.20 4.84 -1.31
C VAL A 70 0.16 4.62 -1.93
N THR A 71 0.84 5.72 -2.28
CA THR A 71 2.20 5.70 -2.85
C THR A 71 3.18 6.04 -1.75
N TYR A 72 4.09 5.12 -1.42
CA TYR A 72 5.14 5.34 -0.41
C TYR A 72 6.51 5.24 -1.06
N ILE A 73 7.27 6.34 -1.02
CA ILE A 73 8.61 6.43 -1.60
C ILE A 73 9.65 6.26 -0.51
N ILE A 74 10.45 5.21 -0.65
CA ILE A 74 11.55 4.89 0.25
C ILE A 74 12.81 5.64 -0.16
N GLU A 75 13.10 5.68 -1.46
CA GLU A 75 14.20 6.39 -2.11
C GLU A 75 13.73 6.86 -3.49
N GLY A 76 14.06 8.08 -3.88
CA GLY A 76 13.62 8.74 -5.12
C GLY A 76 12.53 9.77 -4.84
N ASN A 77 11.93 10.30 -5.90
CA ASN A 77 10.83 11.23 -5.82
C ASN A 77 9.87 11.10 -7.00
N ILE A 78 8.60 11.44 -6.77
CA ILE A 78 7.53 11.41 -7.78
C ILE A 78 6.77 12.72 -7.73
N GLU A 79 6.74 13.45 -8.85
CA GLU A 79 5.81 14.58 -9.02
C GLU A 79 4.41 14.05 -9.32
N HIS A 80 3.40 14.72 -8.79
CA HIS A 80 2.02 14.33 -9.02
C HIS A 80 1.12 15.54 -9.25
N GLY A 81 -0.03 15.29 -9.87
CA GLY A 81 -1.11 16.25 -10.01
C GLY A 81 -2.45 15.56 -10.14
N ASP A 82 -3.53 16.22 -9.70
CA ASP A 82 -4.87 15.66 -9.79
C ASP A 82 -5.91 16.66 -10.36
N SER A 83 -7.08 16.13 -10.71
CA SER A 83 -8.19 16.90 -11.26
C SER A 83 -8.89 17.82 -10.25
N LEU A 84 -8.51 17.80 -8.99
CA LEU A 84 -8.97 18.73 -7.95
C LEU A 84 -8.08 19.97 -7.86
N GLY A 85 -6.94 19.97 -8.59
CA GLY A 85 -5.97 21.05 -8.61
C GLY A 85 -4.84 20.91 -7.61
N ASN A 86 -4.71 19.75 -6.96
CA ASN A 86 -3.55 19.46 -6.12
C ASN A 86 -2.35 19.12 -7.00
N THR A 87 -1.17 19.60 -6.61
CA THR A 87 0.12 19.27 -7.22
C THR A 87 1.17 19.21 -6.12
N GLY A 88 2.16 18.37 -6.27
CA GLY A 88 3.25 18.24 -5.30
C GLY A 88 4.30 17.24 -5.71
N THR A 89 5.21 16.95 -4.79
CA THR A 89 6.26 15.95 -4.94
C THR A 89 6.28 15.05 -3.73
N ILE A 90 6.23 13.73 -3.95
CA ILE A 90 6.45 12.74 -2.92
C ILE A 90 7.95 12.48 -2.86
N GLU A 91 8.60 12.89 -1.79
CA GLU A 91 10.04 12.73 -1.59
C GLU A 91 10.40 11.49 -0.77
N ASN A 92 11.71 11.26 -0.57
CA ASN A 92 12.25 10.17 0.24
C ASN A 92 11.58 10.04 1.61
N GLY A 93 10.94 8.91 1.87
CA GLY A 93 10.24 8.62 3.12
C GLY A 93 8.86 9.25 3.22
N GLY A 94 8.42 9.96 2.20
CA GLY A 94 7.09 10.53 2.08
C GLY A 94 6.06 9.54 1.53
N CYS A 95 4.80 9.87 1.71
CA CYS A 95 3.66 9.08 1.26
C CYS A 95 2.57 9.99 0.70
N GLN A 96 1.97 9.58 -0.41
CA GLN A 96 0.74 10.15 -0.92
C GLN A 96 -0.42 9.21 -0.58
N TRP A 97 -1.49 9.75 -0.05
CA TRP A 97 -2.72 9.01 0.18
C TRP A 97 -3.88 9.71 -0.54
N MET A 98 -4.39 9.06 -1.57
CA MET A 98 -5.47 9.59 -2.37
C MET A 98 -6.71 8.71 -2.25
N THR A 99 -7.81 9.26 -1.76
CA THR A 99 -9.13 8.65 -1.85
C THR A 99 -9.72 9.00 -3.20
N ALA A 100 -9.83 8.04 -4.10
CA ALA A 100 -10.43 8.27 -5.41
C ALA A 100 -11.96 8.41 -5.34
N GLY A 101 -12.58 7.68 -4.41
CA GLY A 101 -14.02 7.79 -4.16
C GLY A 101 -14.85 7.66 -5.44
N GLY A 102 -15.74 8.63 -5.67
CA GLY A 102 -16.65 8.66 -6.81
C GLY A 102 -16.00 9.03 -8.16
N GLY A 103 -14.71 9.37 -8.18
CA GLY A 103 -13.94 9.56 -9.41
C GLY A 103 -12.98 10.74 -9.37
N ILE A 104 -11.73 10.47 -9.70
CA ILE A 104 -10.63 11.42 -9.82
C ILE A 104 -9.77 11.05 -11.02
N LEU A 105 -9.15 12.05 -11.66
CA LEU A 105 -8.03 11.85 -12.57
C LEU A 105 -6.76 12.33 -11.87
N HIS A 106 -5.67 11.59 -12.04
CA HIS A 106 -4.36 12.01 -11.57
C HIS A 106 -3.23 11.55 -12.49
N GLN A 107 -2.07 12.09 -12.26
CA GLN A 107 -0.82 11.64 -12.86
C GLN A 107 0.26 11.50 -11.79
N GLU A 108 1.20 10.60 -12.02
CA GLU A 108 2.38 10.38 -11.18
C GLU A 108 3.61 10.28 -12.08
N MET A 109 4.55 11.22 -11.94
CA MET A 109 5.71 11.38 -12.82
C MET A 109 7.00 11.23 -12.01
N PRO A 110 7.56 10.01 -11.92
CA PRO A 110 8.83 9.79 -11.23
C PRO A 110 9.96 10.61 -11.85
N GLN A 111 10.77 11.22 -11.01
CA GLN A 111 11.87 12.06 -11.43
C GLN A 111 13.18 11.26 -11.43
N PRO A 112 14.11 11.54 -12.35
CA PRO A 112 15.43 10.88 -12.38
C PRO A 112 16.13 10.97 -11.03
N SER A 113 16.60 9.83 -10.52
CA SER A 113 17.32 9.72 -9.25
C SER A 113 18.28 8.52 -9.27
N ASP A 114 19.24 8.49 -8.35
CA ASP A 114 20.19 7.37 -8.22
C ASP A 114 19.49 6.05 -7.90
N LYS A 115 18.31 6.14 -7.29
CA LYS A 115 17.48 5.00 -6.91
C LYS A 115 16.01 5.38 -6.86
N MET A 116 15.17 4.63 -7.55
CA MET A 116 13.73 4.62 -7.34
C MET A 116 13.37 3.36 -6.55
N LEU A 117 12.95 3.52 -5.30
CA LEU A 117 12.50 2.43 -4.44
C LEU A 117 11.23 2.85 -3.70
N GLY A 118 10.16 2.13 -3.91
CA GLY A 118 8.88 2.43 -3.29
C GLY A 118 7.82 1.40 -3.61
N VAL A 119 6.60 1.68 -3.17
CA VAL A 119 5.43 0.86 -3.45
C VAL A 119 4.21 1.72 -3.76
N GLN A 120 3.32 1.17 -4.59
CA GLN A 120 1.95 1.63 -4.79
C GLN A 120 1.00 0.58 -4.28
N LEU A 121 0.17 0.94 -3.31
CA LEU A 121 -0.88 0.08 -2.75
C LEU A 121 -2.25 0.60 -3.20
N TRP A 122 -3.13 -0.29 -3.61
CA TRP A 122 -4.55 0.02 -3.74
C TRP A 122 -5.34 -0.63 -2.61
N LEU A 123 -6.14 0.20 -1.93
CA LEU A 123 -7.00 -0.19 -0.84
C LEU A 123 -8.46 -0.10 -1.31
N ASN A 124 -9.23 -1.15 -1.11
CA ASN A 124 -10.63 -1.19 -1.53
C ASN A 124 -11.49 -0.33 -0.60
N LEU A 125 -12.36 0.51 -1.15
CA LEU A 125 -13.37 1.22 -0.36
C LEU A 125 -14.58 0.32 -0.09
N PRO A 126 -15.20 0.40 1.10
CA PRO A 126 -16.49 -0.25 1.37
C PRO A 126 -17.56 0.18 0.36
N ALA A 127 -18.51 -0.69 0.06
CA ALA A 127 -19.58 -0.45 -0.92
C ALA A 127 -20.29 0.89 -0.70
N GLN A 128 -20.63 1.19 0.55
CA GLN A 128 -21.32 2.45 0.93
C GLN A 128 -20.47 3.70 0.77
N GLU A 129 -19.14 3.55 0.61
CA GLU A 129 -18.19 4.66 0.54
C GLU A 129 -17.49 4.76 -0.82
N LYS A 130 -17.80 3.85 -1.76
CA LYS A 130 -17.17 3.88 -3.10
C LYS A 130 -17.42 5.17 -3.89
N MET A 131 -18.52 5.84 -3.61
CA MET A 131 -18.88 7.11 -4.25
C MET A 131 -18.64 8.31 -3.30
N THR A 132 -17.77 8.17 -2.31
CA THR A 132 -17.38 9.29 -1.44
C THR A 132 -16.64 10.39 -2.23
N THR A 133 -16.60 11.59 -1.66
CA THR A 133 -15.87 12.71 -2.26
C THR A 133 -14.37 12.40 -2.31
N PRO A 134 -13.73 12.59 -3.47
CA PRO A 134 -12.29 12.42 -3.61
C PRO A 134 -11.51 13.34 -2.65
N GLN A 135 -10.42 12.80 -2.10
CA GLN A 135 -9.55 13.53 -1.19
C GLN A 135 -8.09 13.19 -1.49
N TYR A 136 -7.24 14.15 -1.21
CA TYR A 136 -5.81 14.05 -1.40
C TYR A 136 -5.06 14.47 -0.12
N ARG A 137 -4.00 13.74 0.22
CA ARG A 137 -3.16 14.04 1.39
C ARG A 137 -1.70 13.73 1.09
N ASP A 138 -0.87 14.75 1.24
CA ASP A 138 0.58 14.60 1.34
C ASP A 138 0.99 14.32 2.77
N ILE A 139 1.85 13.32 2.92
CA ILE A 139 2.45 12.94 4.18
C ILE A 139 3.96 13.02 3.98
N THR A 140 4.58 14.11 4.45
CA THR A 140 6.03 14.27 4.32
C THR A 140 6.78 13.33 5.30
N ALA A 141 8.05 13.09 5.03
CA ALA A 141 8.88 12.22 5.87
C ALA A 141 8.95 12.69 7.33
N GLU A 142 8.89 14.01 7.56
CA GLU A 142 8.94 14.64 8.90
C GLU A 142 7.64 14.40 9.68
N MET A 143 6.50 14.25 8.97
CA MET A 143 5.22 13.94 9.60
C MET A 143 5.16 12.49 10.09
N VAL A 144 5.97 11.57 9.52
CA VAL A 144 5.95 10.15 9.84
C VAL A 144 6.70 9.86 11.13
N PRO A 145 6.01 9.50 12.23
CA PRO A 145 6.66 9.16 13.47
C PRO A 145 7.59 7.97 13.31
N THR A 146 8.76 8.08 13.93
CA THR A 146 9.77 7.02 13.93
C THR A 146 10.05 6.57 15.36
N ILE A 147 9.79 5.28 15.62
CA ILE A 147 10.13 4.63 16.90
C ILE A 147 11.43 3.88 16.71
N LYS A 148 12.34 4.07 17.66
CA LYS A 148 13.60 3.31 17.74
C LYS A 148 13.50 2.35 18.91
N GLU A 149 13.64 1.07 18.61
CA GLU A 149 13.81 -0.01 19.59
C GLU A 149 15.25 -0.49 19.55
N ASP A 150 15.64 -1.32 20.50
CA ASP A 150 17.02 -1.83 20.60
C ASP A 150 17.48 -2.63 19.38
N ASN A 151 16.54 -3.17 18.63
CA ASN A 151 16.77 -4.08 17.50
C ASN A 151 16.10 -3.65 16.19
N ALA A 152 15.30 -2.59 16.22
CA ALA A 152 14.53 -2.18 15.04
C ALA A 152 14.26 -0.67 15.02
N LYS A 153 14.05 -0.15 13.81
CA LYS A 153 13.53 1.19 13.57
C LYS A 153 12.22 1.08 12.83
N ILE A 154 11.16 1.62 13.39
CA ILE A 154 9.80 1.52 12.87
C ILE A 154 9.28 2.92 12.50
N LYS A 155 8.91 3.13 11.24
CA LYS A 155 8.13 4.28 10.80
C LYS A 155 6.65 3.91 10.81
N VAL A 156 5.82 4.76 11.41
CA VAL A 156 4.37 4.54 11.50
C VAL A 156 3.68 5.47 10.50
N ILE A 157 3.38 4.96 9.32
CA ILE A 157 2.71 5.74 8.28
C ILE A 157 1.22 5.89 8.63
N SER A 158 0.55 4.78 8.97
CA SER A 158 -0.85 4.74 9.38
C SER A 158 -1.06 3.71 10.49
N GLY A 159 -2.15 3.84 11.25
CA GLY A 159 -2.47 2.97 12.39
C GLY A 159 -1.75 3.36 13.65
N ASN A 160 -1.50 2.38 14.52
CA ASN A 160 -0.83 2.58 15.81
C ASN A 160 0.27 1.54 16.05
N TYR A 161 1.37 1.98 16.64
CA TYR A 161 2.45 1.13 17.11
C TYR A 161 2.93 1.60 18.49
N ASN A 162 2.89 0.73 19.50
CA ASN A 162 3.31 1.06 20.88
C ASN A 162 2.79 2.42 21.39
N ASN A 163 1.47 2.65 21.26
CA ASN A 163 0.77 3.91 21.61
C ASN A 163 1.16 5.14 20.76
N GLN A 164 2.00 4.99 19.74
CA GLN A 164 2.28 6.04 18.78
C GLN A 164 1.33 5.91 17.59
N SER A 165 0.53 6.93 17.35
CA SER A 165 -0.30 7.03 16.15
C SER A 165 0.55 7.39 14.94
N GLY A 166 0.20 6.83 13.79
CA GLY A 166 0.78 7.16 12.50
C GLY A 166 0.44 8.56 12.01
N ALA A 167 1.17 9.01 10.99
CA ALA A 167 0.95 10.30 10.34
C ALA A 167 -0.43 10.38 9.68
N MET A 168 -0.88 9.27 9.07
CA MET A 168 -2.19 9.17 8.42
C MET A 168 -3.23 8.56 9.35
N LYS A 169 -4.32 9.27 9.52
CA LYS A 169 -5.56 8.73 10.09
C LYS A 169 -6.51 8.40 8.94
N ALA A 170 -6.55 7.13 8.58
CA ALA A 170 -7.43 6.66 7.51
C ALA A 170 -8.91 6.85 7.89
N ASP A 171 -9.69 7.42 6.97
CA ASP A 171 -11.10 7.74 7.23
C ASP A 171 -12.01 6.55 6.93
N HIS A 172 -11.75 5.85 5.83
CA HIS A 172 -12.64 4.81 5.29
C HIS A 172 -12.23 3.40 5.74
N VAL A 173 -11.09 2.92 5.32
CA VAL A 173 -10.55 1.63 5.75
C VAL A 173 -9.39 1.87 6.70
N LYS A 174 -9.65 1.65 7.99
CA LYS A 174 -8.61 1.77 9.01
C LYS A 174 -7.58 0.67 8.81
N MET A 175 -6.39 1.05 8.39
CA MET A 175 -5.28 0.12 8.23
C MET A 175 -4.05 0.56 9.00
N SER A 176 -3.22 -0.41 9.41
CA SER A 176 -1.87 -0.14 9.84
C SER A 176 -0.92 -0.28 8.66
N PHE A 177 -0.05 0.72 8.50
CA PHE A 177 1.05 0.70 7.54
C PHE A 177 2.34 1.08 8.26
N LEU A 178 3.24 0.11 8.41
CA LEU A 178 4.53 0.28 9.08
C LEU A 178 5.67 -0.01 8.10
N ASP A 179 6.77 0.75 8.22
CA ASP A 179 8.05 0.46 7.56
C ASP A 179 9.06 0.08 8.63
N VAL A 180 9.46 -1.18 8.65
CA VAL A 180 10.31 -1.76 9.68
C VAL A 180 11.68 -2.07 9.12
N LYS A 181 12.73 -1.50 9.74
CA LYS A 181 14.11 -1.91 9.57
C LYS A 181 14.54 -2.70 10.79
N LEU A 182 14.87 -3.97 10.60
CA LEU A 182 15.24 -4.92 11.64
C LEU A 182 16.71 -5.28 11.51
N ASP A 183 17.45 -5.19 12.60
CA ASP A 183 18.87 -5.52 12.63
C ASP A 183 19.09 -7.01 12.37
N LYS A 184 20.26 -7.34 11.80
CA LYS A 184 20.67 -8.73 11.50
C LYS A 184 20.55 -9.65 12.73
N ASN A 185 20.04 -10.86 12.50
CA ASN A 185 19.85 -11.91 13.52
C ASN A 185 18.90 -11.53 14.66
N LYS A 186 18.13 -10.45 14.53
CA LYS A 186 17.17 -10.01 15.53
C LYS A 186 15.76 -10.46 15.20
N ILE A 187 14.89 -10.39 16.20
CA ILE A 187 13.47 -10.74 16.11
C ILE A 187 12.67 -9.47 16.42
N TRP A 188 11.64 -9.25 15.61
CA TRP A 188 10.62 -8.24 15.82
C TRP A 188 9.27 -8.91 15.97
N GLU A 189 8.47 -8.44 16.91
CA GLU A 189 7.14 -8.94 17.19
C GLU A 189 6.15 -7.78 17.26
N TRP A 190 4.94 -8.00 16.77
CA TRP A 190 3.88 -7.02 16.81
C TRP A 190 2.52 -7.68 16.96
N GLN A 191 1.64 -7.04 17.75
CA GLN A 191 0.26 -7.45 17.93
C GLN A 191 -0.62 -6.57 17.02
N PRO A 192 -1.11 -7.11 15.90
CA PRO A 192 -2.03 -6.39 15.03
C PRO A 192 -3.39 -6.19 15.71
N PRO A 193 -4.21 -5.22 15.25
CA PRO A 193 -5.60 -5.14 15.66
C PRO A 193 -6.33 -6.47 15.46
N GLU A 194 -7.23 -6.77 16.39
CA GLU A 194 -8.02 -8.01 16.34
C GLU A 194 -8.85 -8.07 15.04
N HIS A 195 -8.92 -9.25 14.44
CA HIS A 195 -9.63 -9.52 13.19
C HIS A 195 -9.05 -8.85 11.93
N ASP A 196 -7.93 -8.15 12.04
CA ASP A 196 -7.24 -7.64 10.87
C ASP A 196 -6.54 -8.76 10.10
N ARG A 197 -6.64 -8.70 8.79
CA ARG A 197 -5.77 -9.41 7.87
C ARG A 197 -4.43 -8.74 7.84
N VAL A 198 -3.36 -9.53 7.97
CA VAL A 198 -2.00 -9.01 8.08
C VAL A 198 -1.12 -9.66 7.03
N PHE A 199 -0.39 -8.83 6.30
CA PHE A 199 0.72 -9.32 5.50
C PHE A 199 1.93 -8.41 5.62
N ILE A 200 3.11 -8.96 5.37
CA ILE A 200 4.34 -8.18 5.21
C ILE A 200 4.82 -8.28 3.76
N PHE A 201 5.49 -7.23 3.29
CA PHE A 201 6.21 -7.23 2.03
C PHE A 201 7.70 -6.97 2.30
N ILE A 202 8.56 -7.93 1.92
CA ILE A 202 10.01 -7.79 2.12
C ILE A 202 10.57 -6.89 1.01
N VAL A 203 11.05 -5.71 1.42
CA VAL A 203 11.64 -4.72 0.53
C VAL A 203 13.10 -5.04 0.22
N LYS A 204 13.86 -5.38 1.29
CA LYS A 204 15.31 -5.63 1.19
C LYS A 204 15.74 -6.65 2.22
N GLY A 205 16.68 -7.50 1.84
CA GLY A 205 17.25 -8.52 2.72
C GLY A 205 16.45 -9.82 2.69
N LYS A 206 16.67 -10.63 3.71
CA LYS A 206 16.10 -11.97 3.86
C LYS A 206 15.69 -12.21 5.30
N GLY A 207 14.55 -12.82 5.51
CA GLY A 207 14.03 -13.08 6.85
C GLY A 207 13.10 -14.26 6.93
N ASN A 208 12.83 -14.66 8.15
CA ASN A 208 11.91 -15.73 8.52
C ASN A 208 10.71 -15.11 9.26
N PRO A 209 9.57 -14.91 8.59
CA PRO A 209 8.32 -14.55 9.25
C PRO A 209 7.59 -15.79 9.77
N GLY A 210 6.86 -15.63 10.88
CA GLY A 210 6.08 -16.69 11.53
C GLY A 210 6.93 -17.59 12.42
N ASN A 211 6.40 -18.78 12.73
CA ASN A 211 7.00 -19.75 13.67
C ASN A 211 7.91 -20.78 13.00
N GLY A 212 7.99 -20.78 11.68
CA GLY A 212 8.75 -21.75 10.92
C GLY A 212 10.26 -21.47 10.88
N THR A 213 10.98 -22.25 10.09
CA THR A 213 12.41 -22.07 9.82
C THR A 213 12.69 -21.59 8.41
N LYS A 214 11.64 -21.49 7.55
CA LYS A 214 11.79 -21.08 6.16
C LYS A 214 12.07 -19.60 6.06
N GLU A 215 13.09 -19.26 5.33
CA GLU A 215 13.46 -17.89 5.02
C GLU A 215 12.88 -17.47 3.66
N PHE A 216 12.56 -16.19 3.56
CA PHE A 216 12.04 -15.58 2.33
C PHE A 216 12.90 -14.39 1.96
N ASP A 217 13.15 -14.24 0.67
CA ASP A 217 13.91 -13.14 0.09
C ASP A 217 13.02 -11.92 -0.17
N GLN A 218 13.64 -10.81 -0.57
CA GLN A 218 12.95 -9.61 -1.00
C GLN A 218 11.95 -9.89 -2.14
N LYS A 219 10.99 -8.98 -2.32
CA LYS A 219 9.90 -9.02 -3.31
C LYS A 219 8.87 -10.14 -3.07
N ASN A 220 8.81 -10.64 -1.85
CA ASN A 220 7.75 -11.55 -1.42
C ASN A 220 6.77 -10.84 -0.48
N ALA A 221 5.48 -11.02 -0.73
CA ALA A 221 4.40 -10.73 0.21
C ALA A 221 4.05 -12.00 0.99
N ILE A 222 4.08 -11.92 2.31
CA ILE A 222 3.79 -13.04 3.20
C ILE A 222 2.52 -12.71 3.99
N LEU A 223 1.43 -13.40 3.66
CA LEU A 223 0.15 -13.31 4.34
C LEU A 223 0.14 -14.27 5.53
N PHE A 224 -0.27 -13.77 6.67
CA PHE A 224 -0.44 -14.55 7.89
C PHE A 224 -1.86 -15.11 8.01
N GLU A 225 -2.01 -16.20 8.77
CA GLU A 225 -3.31 -16.71 9.17
C GLU A 225 -4.05 -15.69 10.05
N ASP A 226 -5.37 -15.81 10.11
CA ASP A 226 -6.20 -14.93 10.93
C ASP A 226 -6.14 -15.33 12.42
N GLU A 227 -5.73 -16.59 12.72
CA GLU A 227 -5.58 -17.12 14.06
C GLU A 227 -4.20 -16.80 14.65
N GLY A 228 -4.20 -16.35 15.90
CA GLY A 228 -3.02 -15.91 16.65
C GLY A 228 -3.09 -14.43 17.00
N GLU A 229 -2.30 -14.03 17.99
CA GLU A 229 -2.38 -12.70 18.60
C GLU A 229 -1.27 -11.77 18.14
N LYS A 230 -0.15 -12.35 17.64
CA LYS A 230 0.99 -11.56 17.17
C LYS A 230 1.55 -12.09 15.86
N ILE A 231 2.31 -11.26 15.17
CA ILE A 231 3.22 -11.68 14.10
C ILE A 231 4.66 -11.61 14.62
N THR A 232 5.51 -12.51 14.13
CA THR A 232 6.93 -12.58 14.47
C THR A 232 7.73 -12.57 13.19
N VAL A 233 8.78 -11.78 13.11
CA VAL A 233 9.69 -11.71 11.96
C VAL A 233 11.12 -11.74 12.49
N LYS A 234 11.94 -12.68 11.97
CA LYS A 234 13.36 -12.78 12.28
C LYS A 234 14.20 -12.40 11.07
N ALA A 235 15.12 -11.46 11.24
CA ALA A 235 16.10 -11.13 10.21
C ALA A 235 17.18 -12.24 10.13
N SER A 236 17.64 -12.53 8.93
CA SER A 236 18.78 -13.42 8.67
C SER A 236 20.11 -12.70 8.98
N ASN A 237 21.17 -13.06 8.30
CA ASN A 237 22.53 -12.56 8.58
C ASN A 237 22.77 -11.10 8.19
N ASN A 238 21.80 -10.44 7.57
CA ASN A 238 21.83 -9.03 7.16
C ASN A 238 20.64 -8.29 7.75
N GLU A 239 20.68 -6.94 7.67
CA GLU A 239 19.53 -6.09 7.94
C GLU A 239 18.36 -6.50 7.04
N LEU A 240 17.17 -6.54 7.62
CA LEU A 240 15.93 -6.82 6.93
C LEU A 240 15.04 -5.57 6.94
N ARG A 241 14.57 -5.12 5.77
CA ARG A 241 13.53 -4.09 5.67
C ARG A 241 12.27 -4.68 5.07
N PHE A 242 11.17 -4.46 5.75
CA PHE A 242 9.86 -4.92 5.30
C PHE A 242 8.77 -3.92 5.65
N LEU A 243 7.74 -3.90 4.83
CA LEU A 243 6.51 -3.14 5.07
C LEU A 243 5.49 -4.07 5.70
N VAL A 244 4.72 -3.54 6.65
CA VAL A 244 3.62 -4.26 7.30
C VAL A 244 2.32 -3.60 6.94
N PHE A 245 1.37 -4.38 6.49
CA PHE A 245 0.02 -3.96 6.18
C PHE A 245 -0.97 -4.78 6.98
N SER A 246 -1.90 -4.10 7.62
CA SER A 246 -2.96 -4.72 8.40
C SER A 246 -4.26 -3.96 8.21
N GLY A 247 -5.36 -4.67 7.97
CA GLY A 247 -6.66 -4.07 7.78
C GLY A 247 -7.79 -5.09 7.87
N LYS A 248 -8.95 -4.63 8.33
CA LYS A 248 -10.13 -5.49 8.44
C LYS A 248 -10.68 -5.84 7.06
N PRO A 249 -10.86 -7.13 6.73
CA PRO A 249 -11.47 -7.54 5.47
C PRO A 249 -12.88 -6.98 5.29
N LEU A 250 -13.19 -6.48 4.10
CA LEU A 250 -14.53 -5.96 3.78
C LEU A 250 -15.53 -7.09 3.53
N LYS A 251 -15.06 -8.20 2.93
CA LYS A 251 -15.87 -9.36 2.55
C LYS A 251 -17.02 -9.01 1.61
N GLU A 252 -16.77 -8.06 0.72
CA GLU A 252 -17.73 -7.57 -0.26
C GLU A 252 -17.38 -8.06 -1.68
N PRO A 253 -18.33 -8.12 -2.61
CA PRO A 253 -18.05 -8.42 -4.01
C PRO A 253 -17.11 -7.36 -4.62
N VAL A 254 -16.28 -7.80 -5.57
CA VAL A 254 -15.33 -6.93 -6.28
C VAL A 254 -15.54 -7.07 -7.79
N ALA A 255 -16.00 -5.99 -8.40
CA ALA A 255 -16.07 -5.83 -9.86
C ALA A 255 -14.93 -4.90 -10.31
N TRP A 256 -13.85 -5.46 -10.85
CA TRP A 256 -12.63 -4.75 -11.18
C TRP A 256 -12.42 -4.63 -12.69
N GLY A 257 -12.27 -3.42 -13.21
CA GLY A 257 -11.96 -3.12 -14.61
C GLY A 257 -10.91 -2.01 -14.74
N GLY A 258 -9.69 -2.35 -15.17
CA GLY A 258 -8.60 -1.38 -15.27
C GLY A 258 -8.36 -0.63 -13.94
N PRO A 259 -8.42 0.72 -13.94
CA PRO A 259 -8.17 1.52 -12.73
C PRO A 259 -9.42 1.73 -11.85
N ILE A 260 -10.52 1.04 -12.14
CA ILE A 260 -11.83 1.21 -11.48
C ILE A 260 -12.20 -0.07 -10.75
N VAL A 261 -12.63 0.04 -9.49
CA VAL A 261 -13.08 -1.08 -8.68
C VAL A 261 -14.39 -0.75 -7.98
N MET A 262 -15.45 -1.44 -8.40
CA MET A 262 -16.79 -1.32 -7.86
C MET A 262 -17.24 -2.63 -7.21
N ASN A 263 -18.50 -2.72 -6.75
CA ASN A 263 -19.03 -3.95 -6.17
C ASN A 263 -19.80 -4.80 -7.20
N THR A 264 -20.42 -4.18 -8.20
CA THR A 264 -21.19 -4.88 -9.22
C THR A 264 -20.70 -4.56 -10.63
N ARG A 265 -21.07 -5.41 -11.58
CA ARG A 265 -20.75 -5.21 -13.00
C ARG A 265 -21.47 -3.99 -13.57
N GLU A 266 -22.68 -3.74 -13.10
CA GLU A 266 -23.51 -2.60 -13.48
C GLU A 266 -22.85 -1.29 -13.05
N GLU A 267 -22.38 -1.20 -11.80
CA GLU A 267 -21.65 -0.04 -11.30
C GLU A 267 -20.34 0.19 -12.07
N LEU A 268 -19.62 -0.88 -12.40
CA LEU A 268 -18.40 -0.80 -13.20
C LEU A 268 -18.69 -0.30 -14.62
N ASN A 269 -19.74 -0.81 -15.28
CA ASN A 269 -20.15 -0.36 -16.59
C ASN A 269 -20.59 1.13 -16.57
N GLN A 270 -21.30 1.54 -15.52
CA GLN A 270 -21.67 2.95 -15.33
C GLN A 270 -20.43 3.85 -15.21
N ALA A 271 -19.41 3.40 -14.47
CA ALA A 271 -18.17 4.15 -14.32
C ALA A 271 -17.45 4.37 -15.67
N PHE A 272 -17.45 3.39 -16.55
CA PHE A 272 -16.91 3.57 -17.92
C PHE A 272 -17.79 4.50 -18.77
N ALA A 273 -19.11 4.36 -18.68
CA ALA A 273 -20.02 5.28 -19.37
C ALA A 273 -19.84 6.75 -18.89
N ASP A 274 -19.57 6.96 -17.61
CA ASP A 274 -19.27 8.29 -17.06
C ASP A 274 -17.96 8.87 -17.63
N ILE A 275 -16.93 8.02 -17.90
CA ILE A 275 -15.70 8.45 -18.59
C ILE A 275 -16.04 8.93 -20.01
N ASP A 276 -16.76 8.12 -20.77
CA ASP A 276 -17.11 8.40 -22.17
C ASP A 276 -17.96 9.67 -22.30
N ASN A 277 -18.77 9.97 -21.29
CA ASN A 277 -19.64 11.14 -21.24
C ASN A 277 -19.02 12.37 -20.54
N ASN A 278 -17.73 12.33 -20.14
CA ASN A 278 -17.05 13.38 -19.37
C ASN A 278 -17.73 13.74 -18.04
N GLN A 279 -18.35 12.76 -17.39
CA GLN A 279 -19.05 12.87 -16.10
C GLN A 279 -18.34 12.13 -14.96
N PHE A 280 -17.13 11.62 -15.20
CA PHE A 280 -16.42 10.74 -14.29
C PHE A 280 -15.87 11.45 -13.06
N VAL A 281 -15.35 12.68 -13.24
CA VAL A 281 -14.69 13.40 -12.14
C VAL A 281 -15.73 13.97 -11.19
N MET A 282 -15.68 13.52 -9.94
CA MET A 282 -16.53 14.05 -8.88
C MET A 282 -15.97 15.38 -8.37
N LYS A 283 -16.72 16.46 -8.53
CA LYS A 283 -16.34 17.76 -7.97
C LYS A 283 -16.71 17.80 -6.49
N PRO A 284 -15.82 18.31 -5.60
CA PRO A 284 -16.18 18.54 -4.21
C PRO A 284 -17.41 19.48 -4.15
N GLU A 285 -18.36 19.15 -3.29
CA GLU A 285 -19.42 20.08 -2.98
C GLU A 285 -18.79 21.37 -2.45
N LYS A 286 -19.11 22.51 -3.08
CA LYS A 286 -18.72 23.81 -2.53
C LYS A 286 -19.37 23.93 -1.15
N ARG A 287 -18.57 23.85 -0.10
CA ARG A 287 -19.05 24.24 1.23
C ARG A 287 -19.41 25.73 1.14
N ILE A 288 -20.72 26.02 1.19
CA ILE A 288 -21.27 27.36 1.29
C ILE A 288 -20.94 27.94 2.66
#